data_af6cb0ed5ce92b2fb0fbeb3f8d70b15c
#
_entry.id   af6cb0ed5ce92b2fb0fbeb3f8d70b15c
#
_cell.length_a   1.000
_cell.length_b   1.000
_cell.length_c   1.000
_cell.angle_alpha   90.00
_cell.angle_beta   90.00
_cell.angle_gamma   90.00
#
_symmetry.space_group_name_H-M   'P 1'
#
loop_
_entity.id
_entity.type
_entity.pdbx_description
1 polymer ?
#
loop_
_entity_poly.entity_id
_entity_poly.type
_entity_poly.pdbx_seq_one_letter_code
_entity_poly.pdbx_strand_id
1 'polypeptide(L)'
;MSRKTKKTETKSIDDSKYKIETRLIYGKAVSPSWDYSHHLTPPISSTTTFRLDSVERGAQGFAEFAHSGKVKPDKTPIYIYDRLGEPNKDILEENLAYVEKGEMAVTFTSGMAAISAVLGILAKSGDEIISHHTLYGCTISLFNNWYPKFNIEVNYSDLTNLKNLEEKISDKTKAIYLETPANPNLDIIDIPQLRKIIDKINDKRDEKNKINIVADNTFATPFCQRPIELGADFTVHSLTKGISGFGTEMGGAVIGKKKYSDLLLLYRKDFGAVLNNRSAWTILTYGLPSLALRQKRQIDTAQKIAEFLESHKLIKYVNYPGLQSFKYYKLSQKLMRDFDGNFAPGSMIFFALKGKDAADSREKGRQLMNYIAKNAYTITLAVSLGNTRTLIEHPASMTHSVVPADKLEERGIDPGGVRVAVGLENADDIIKDIKKALKTIE
;
A
#
# COMPACT_ATOMS: atom_id res chain seq x y z
N MET A 1 -29.76 -46.80 -8.25
CA MET A 1 -29.00 -46.89 -6.99
C MET A 1 -28.28 -45.54 -6.75
N SER A 2 -28.88 -44.69 -5.89
CA SER A 2 -28.34 -43.39 -5.52
C SER A 2 -27.19 -43.60 -4.51
N ARG A 3 -25.96 -43.37 -4.92
CA ARG A 3 -24.83 -43.28 -3.98
C ARG A 3 -24.98 -41.98 -3.17
N LYS A 4 -25.47 -42.08 -1.94
CA LYS A 4 -25.32 -41.04 -0.94
C LYS A 4 -23.81 -40.89 -0.67
N THR A 5 -23.16 -39.90 -1.29
CA THR A 5 -21.85 -39.45 -0.89
C THR A 5 -21.97 -38.89 0.53
N LYS A 6 -21.40 -39.58 1.51
CA LYS A 6 -21.18 -39.01 2.86
C LYS A 6 -20.37 -37.74 2.67
N LYS A 7 -20.93 -36.58 3.03
CA LYS A 7 -20.16 -35.35 3.21
C LYS A 7 -19.07 -35.68 4.24
N THR A 8 -17.84 -35.74 3.82
CA THR A 8 -16.70 -35.71 4.75
C THR A 8 -16.77 -34.38 5.46
N GLU A 9 -17.11 -34.39 6.72
CA GLU A 9 -16.97 -33.22 7.61
C GLU A 9 -15.47 -32.85 7.63
N THR A 10 -15.09 -31.88 6.82
CA THR A 10 -13.81 -31.22 6.95
C THR A 10 -13.81 -30.52 8.30
N LYS A 11 -13.06 -31.06 9.27
CA LYS A 11 -12.82 -30.37 10.54
C LYS A 11 -12.33 -28.97 10.22
N SER A 12 -13.08 -27.95 10.63
CA SER A 12 -12.61 -26.58 10.58
C SER A 12 -11.38 -26.49 11.51
N ILE A 13 -10.22 -26.37 10.90
CA ILE A 13 -8.99 -26.15 11.66
C ILE A 13 -9.06 -24.73 12.21
N ASP A 14 -8.96 -24.59 13.53
CA ASP A 14 -8.77 -23.27 14.15
C ASP A 14 -7.37 -22.76 13.83
N ASP A 15 -7.29 -21.96 12.76
CA ASP A 15 -6.05 -21.40 12.26
C ASP A 15 -5.57 -20.18 13.07
N SER A 16 -6.37 -19.68 14.03
CA SER A 16 -6.03 -18.55 14.88
C SER A 16 -4.77 -18.79 15.74
N LYS A 17 -4.42 -20.05 15.96
CA LYS A 17 -3.26 -20.49 16.75
C LYS A 17 -1.94 -20.44 15.98
N TYR A 18 -1.99 -20.24 14.65
CA TYR A 18 -0.80 -20.24 13.82
C TYR A 18 -0.33 -18.81 13.53
N LYS A 19 0.97 -18.66 13.34
CA LYS A 19 1.60 -17.40 12.95
C LYS A 19 1.10 -16.91 11.58
N ILE A 20 1.15 -15.61 11.37
CA ILE A 20 0.66 -14.97 10.13
C ILE A 20 1.34 -15.53 8.90
N GLU A 21 2.67 -15.73 8.92
CA GLU A 21 3.42 -16.29 7.81
C GLU A 21 2.90 -17.67 7.40
N THR A 22 2.63 -18.54 8.37
CA THR A 22 2.05 -19.86 8.12
C THR A 22 0.67 -19.75 7.50
N ARG A 23 -0.16 -18.86 8.04
CA ARG A 23 -1.52 -18.63 7.53
C ARG A 23 -1.54 -18.03 6.12
N LEU A 24 -0.54 -17.21 5.75
CA LEU A 24 -0.41 -16.68 4.39
C LEU A 24 0.00 -17.75 3.35
N ILE A 25 0.68 -18.82 3.79
CA ILE A 25 1.03 -19.95 2.90
C ILE A 25 -0.19 -20.81 2.63
N TYR A 26 -0.95 -21.15 3.68
CA TYR A 26 -2.11 -22.03 3.56
C TYR A 26 -3.38 -21.27 3.20
N GLY A 27 -3.49 -20.01 3.65
CA GLY A 27 -4.63 -19.13 3.44
C GLY A 27 -5.95 -19.76 3.85
N LYS A 28 -7.04 -19.13 3.48
CA LYS A 28 -8.36 -19.77 3.47
C LYS A 28 -8.61 -20.54 2.16
N ALA A 29 -7.55 -21.08 1.56
CA ALA A 29 -7.66 -21.91 0.36
C ALA A 29 -8.54 -23.16 0.59
N VAL A 30 -8.74 -23.54 1.85
CA VAL A 30 -9.74 -24.50 2.29
C VAL A 30 -11.04 -23.75 2.63
N SER A 31 -11.59 -23.08 1.65
CA SER A 31 -12.97 -22.56 1.78
C SER A 31 -13.94 -23.74 1.70
N PRO A 32 -14.90 -23.88 2.64
CA PRO A 32 -15.99 -24.85 2.48
C PRO A 32 -16.82 -24.58 1.22
N SER A 33 -16.60 -23.43 0.60
CA SER A 33 -17.25 -22.99 -0.64
C SER A 33 -16.64 -23.59 -1.90
N TRP A 34 -15.41 -24.11 -1.83
CA TRP A 34 -14.70 -24.64 -3.00
C TRP A 34 -14.05 -25.98 -2.67
N ASP A 35 -14.23 -26.96 -3.50
CA ASP A 35 -13.49 -28.23 -3.38
C ASP A 35 -12.08 -28.09 -3.96
N TYR A 36 -11.29 -27.19 -3.40
CA TYR A 36 -9.84 -27.13 -3.59
C TYR A 36 -9.09 -28.08 -2.65
N SER A 37 -9.81 -28.90 -1.90
CA SER A 37 -9.25 -29.76 -0.85
C SER A 37 -8.11 -30.69 -1.34
N HIS A 38 -8.02 -30.92 -2.65
CA HIS A 38 -6.99 -31.74 -3.26
C HIS A 38 -5.89 -30.95 -3.98
N HIS A 39 -5.94 -29.61 -3.99
CA HIS A 39 -4.94 -28.76 -4.63
C HIS A 39 -4.05 -28.11 -3.58
N LEU A 40 -2.72 -28.23 -3.73
CA LEU A 40 -1.76 -27.48 -2.90
C LEU A 40 -1.76 -25.99 -3.24
N THR A 41 -2.00 -25.67 -4.51
CA THR A 41 -2.09 -24.30 -5.01
C THR A 41 -3.48 -24.09 -5.59
N PRO A 42 -4.20 -23.00 -5.26
CA PRO A 42 -5.50 -22.71 -5.84
C PRO A 42 -5.44 -22.73 -7.36
N PRO A 43 -6.41 -23.34 -8.07
CA PRO A 43 -6.46 -23.25 -9.51
C PRO A 43 -6.74 -21.81 -9.96
N ILE A 44 -6.19 -21.43 -11.12
CA ILE A 44 -6.50 -20.12 -11.70
C ILE A 44 -7.87 -20.16 -12.38
N SER A 45 -8.77 -19.28 -11.98
CA SER A 45 -10.03 -19.04 -12.66
C SER A 45 -9.86 -17.91 -13.67
N SER A 46 -10.02 -18.22 -14.97
CA SER A 46 -9.87 -17.23 -16.06
C SER A 46 -11.18 -16.97 -16.80
N THR A 47 -12.31 -17.44 -16.26
CA THR A 47 -13.61 -17.19 -16.89
C THR A 47 -14.11 -15.79 -16.60
N THR A 48 -14.65 -15.11 -17.61
CA THR A 48 -15.32 -13.82 -17.43
C THR A 48 -16.80 -13.96 -17.09
N THR A 49 -17.41 -15.10 -17.45
CA THR A 49 -18.85 -15.35 -17.27
C THR A 49 -19.05 -16.76 -16.72
N PHE A 50 -19.92 -16.87 -15.72
CA PHE A 50 -20.21 -18.13 -15.05
C PHE A 50 -21.53 -18.73 -15.52
N ARG A 51 -21.60 -20.06 -15.61
CA ARG A 51 -22.83 -20.77 -15.91
C ARG A 51 -23.80 -20.68 -14.73
N LEU A 52 -25.05 -20.40 -14.99
CA LEU A 52 -26.09 -20.14 -13.97
C LEU A 52 -27.14 -21.25 -13.95
N ASP A 53 -27.06 -22.37 -14.39
CA ASP A 53 -27.96 -23.53 -14.30
C ASP A 53 -29.49 -23.23 -14.29
N SER A 54 -29.95 -22.07 -13.78
CA SER A 54 -31.33 -21.59 -13.82
C SER A 54 -31.45 -20.06 -13.73
N VAL A 55 -32.61 -19.53 -14.12
CA VAL A 55 -32.95 -18.09 -13.99
C VAL A 55 -32.98 -17.68 -12.52
N GLU A 56 -33.51 -18.53 -11.66
CA GLU A 56 -33.65 -18.29 -10.21
C GLU A 56 -32.25 -18.17 -9.55
N ARG A 57 -31.32 -19.06 -9.96
CA ARG A 57 -29.93 -18.96 -9.48
C ARG A 57 -29.27 -17.65 -9.92
N GLY A 58 -29.52 -17.20 -11.15
CA GLY A 58 -29.05 -15.91 -11.64
C GLY A 58 -29.63 -14.75 -10.85
N ALA A 59 -30.95 -14.74 -10.65
CA ALA A 59 -31.65 -13.72 -9.88
C ALA A 59 -31.15 -13.66 -8.43
N GLN A 60 -30.92 -14.82 -7.80
CA GLN A 60 -30.34 -14.91 -6.45
C GLN A 60 -28.93 -14.31 -6.41
N GLY A 61 -28.06 -14.65 -7.37
CA GLY A 61 -26.69 -14.13 -7.41
C GLY A 61 -26.64 -12.60 -7.54
N PHE A 62 -27.53 -12.01 -8.35
CA PHE A 62 -27.66 -10.54 -8.42
C PHE A 62 -28.20 -9.93 -7.12
N ALA A 63 -29.14 -10.61 -6.45
CA ALA A 63 -29.70 -10.14 -5.18
C ALA A 63 -28.68 -10.24 -4.01
N GLU A 64 -27.73 -11.16 -4.09
CA GLU A 64 -26.66 -11.34 -3.08
C GLU A 64 -25.46 -10.40 -3.34
N PHE A 65 -25.24 -9.97 -4.57
CA PHE A 65 -24.14 -9.07 -4.92
C PHE A 65 -24.27 -7.72 -4.22
N ALA A 66 -23.19 -7.26 -3.60
CA ALA A 66 -23.14 -6.00 -2.81
C ALA A 66 -24.26 -5.88 -1.75
N HIS A 67 -24.67 -7.03 -1.20
CA HIS A 67 -25.58 -7.13 -0.06
C HIS A 67 -25.01 -8.16 0.93
N SER A 68 -23.84 -7.87 1.47
CA SER A 68 -23.06 -8.78 2.33
C SER A 68 -23.84 -9.30 3.57
N GLY A 69 -24.84 -8.55 4.02
CA GLY A 69 -25.74 -8.97 5.11
C GLY A 69 -26.75 -10.06 4.72
N LYS A 70 -26.93 -10.37 3.44
CA LYS A 70 -27.88 -11.38 2.94
C LYS A 70 -27.20 -12.72 2.63
N VAL A 71 -25.87 -12.74 2.52
CA VAL A 71 -25.10 -13.95 2.21
C VAL A 71 -24.84 -14.71 3.51
N LYS A 72 -25.21 -15.99 3.55
CA LYS A 72 -24.87 -16.85 4.70
C LYS A 72 -23.38 -17.18 4.68
N PRO A 73 -22.68 -17.12 5.84
CA PRO A 73 -21.22 -17.32 5.90
C PRO A 73 -20.73 -18.69 5.41
N ASP A 74 -21.60 -19.70 5.40
CA ASP A 74 -21.34 -21.08 5.01
C ASP A 74 -21.74 -21.42 3.57
N LYS A 75 -22.26 -20.45 2.83
CA LYS A 75 -22.66 -20.65 1.42
C LYS A 75 -21.57 -20.22 0.45
N THR A 76 -21.39 -21.05 -0.58
CA THR A 76 -20.59 -20.67 -1.76
C THR A 76 -21.23 -19.48 -2.45
N PRO A 77 -20.49 -18.39 -2.71
CA PRO A 77 -20.98 -17.27 -3.51
C PRO A 77 -21.48 -17.72 -4.88
N ILE A 78 -22.53 -17.09 -5.38
CA ILE A 78 -22.99 -17.31 -6.75
C ILE A 78 -22.25 -16.35 -7.66
N TYR A 79 -21.21 -16.84 -8.33
CA TYR A 79 -20.50 -16.05 -9.33
C TYR A 79 -21.33 -15.96 -10.61
N ILE A 80 -21.41 -14.76 -11.17
CA ILE A 80 -22.20 -14.45 -12.36
C ILE A 80 -21.27 -13.94 -13.47
N TYR A 81 -20.45 -12.95 -13.12
CA TYR A 81 -19.59 -12.22 -14.02
C TYR A 81 -18.37 -11.71 -13.27
N ASP A 82 -17.18 -11.81 -13.86
CA ASP A 82 -15.90 -11.53 -13.25
C ASP A 82 -15.80 -10.12 -12.61
N ARG A 83 -16.43 -9.12 -13.22
CA ARG A 83 -16.46 -7.74 -12.67
C ARG A 83 -17.23 -7.65 -11.34
N LEU A 84 -18.14 -8.58 -11.08
CA LEU A 84 -18.90 -8.64 -9.82
C LEU A 84 -18.13 -9.40 -8.73
N GLY A 85 -17.58 -10.56 -9.07
CA GLY A 85 -16.80 -11.39 -8.16
C GLY A 85 -16.19 -12.59 -8.88
N GLU A 86 -15.13 -13.12 -8.29
CA GLU A 86 -14.36 -14.24 -8.85
C GLU A 86 -13.54 -14.92 -7.74
N PRO A 87 -13.41 -16.26 -7.77
CA PRO A 87 -12.79 -17.03 -6.68
C PRO A 87 -11.41 -16.57 -6.23
N ASN A 88 -10.48 -16.33 -7.16
CA ASN A 88 -9.11 -15.95 -6.79
C ASN A 88 -9.06 -14.54 -6.17
N LYS A 89 -9.94 -13.63 -6.61
CA LYS A 89 -10.06 -12.30 -5.99
C LYS A 89 -10.63 -12.40 -4.58
N ASP A 90 -11.67 -13.20 -4.39
CA ASP A 90 -12.30 -13.34 -3.06
C ASP A 90 -11.31 -13.92 -2.05
N ILE A 91 -10.53 -14.96 -2.43
CA ILE A 91 -9.49 -15.52 -1.56
C ILE A 91 -8.37 -14.49 -1.29
N LEU A 92 -7.96 -13.74 -2.31
CA LEU A 92 -6.96 -12.66 -2.14
C LEU A 92 -7.48 -11.58 -1.20
N GLU A 93 -8.72 -11.14 -1.37
CA GLU A 93 -9.37 -10.11 -0.56
C GLU A 93 -9.49 -10.56 0.91
N GLU A 94 -9.87 -11.82 1.16
CA GLU A 94 -9.87 -12.38 2.52
C GLU A 94 -8.49 -12.37 3.17
N ASN A 95 -7.44 -12.76 2.43
CA ASN A 95 -6.06 -12.76 2.95
C ASN A 95 -5.53 -11.35 3.19
N LEU A 96 -5.85 -10.37 2.32
CA LEU A 96 -5.50 -8.97 2.50
C LEU A 96 -6.19 -8.35 3.72
N ALA A 97 -7.48 -8.62 3.90
CA ALA A 97 -8.22 -8.19 5.08
C ALA A 97 -7.58 -8.77 6.36
N TYR A 98 -7.26 -10.07 6.34
CA TYR A 98 -6.64 -10.74 7.47
C TYR A 98 -5.28 -10.15 7.86
N VAL A 99 -4.38 -9.95 6.89
CA VAL A 99 -3.01 -9.51 7.18
C VAL A 99 -2.95 -8.05 7.61
N GLU A 100 -3.86 -7.21 7.12
CA GLU A 100 -4.02 -5.80 7.53
C GLU A 100 -4.91 -5.61 8.76
N LYS A 101 -5.47 -6.69 9.31
CA LYS A 101 -6.40 -6.65 10.46
C LYS A 101 -7.69 -5.87 10.17
N GLY A 102 -8.13 -5.87 8.91
CA GLY A 102 -9.41 -5.34 8.51
C GLY A 102 -10.51 -6.40 8.54
N GLU A 103 -11.75 -5.95 8.43
CA GLU A 103 -12.94 -6.81 8.36
C GLU A 103 -13.29 -7.21 6.92
N MET A 104 -12.79 -6.44 5.94
CA MET A 104 -12.96 -6.67 4.50
C MET A 104 -11.80 -6.09 3.72
N ALA A 105 -11.59 -6.61 2.51
CA ALA A 105 -10.81 -5.96 1.46
C ALA A 105 -11.57 -5.99 0.14
N VAL A 106 -11.31 -5.01 -0.72
CA VAL A 106 -11.78 -4.99 -2.12
C VAL A 106 -10.59 -4.64 -3.00
N THR A 107 -10.33 -5.48 -4.00
CA THR A 107 -9.21 -5.31 -4.93
C THR A 107 -9.59 -4.49 -6.17
N PHE A 108 -8.61 -3.78 -6.70
CA PHE A 108 -8.73 -2.90 -7.87
C PHE A 108 -7.54 -3.12 -8.82
N THR A 109 -7.67 -2.63 -10.05
CA THR A 109 -6.65 -2.79 -11.09
C THR A 109 -5.33 -2.07 -10.78
N SER A 110 -5.33 -1.07 -9.90
CA SER A 110 -4.14 -0.30 -9.50
C SER A 110 -4.32 0.37 -8.15
N GLY A 111 -3.21 0.80 -7.52
CA GLY A 111 -3.25 1.61 -6.29
C GLY A 111 -4.04 2.90 -6.47
N MET A 112 -3.90 3.59 -7.61
CA MET A 112 -4.67 4.81 -7.91
C MET A 112 -6.18 4.54 -8.01
N ALA A 113 -6.57 3.40 -8.55
CA ALA A 113 -7.98 3.00 -8.58
C ALA A 113 -8.53 2.72 -7.17
N ALA A 114 -7.70 2.14 -6.28
CA ALA A 114 -8.06 1.94 -4.88
C ALA A 114 -8.21 3.28 -4.13
N ILE A 115 -7.28 4.23 -4.33
CA ILE A 115 -7.36 5.58 -3.75
C ILE A 115 -8.63 6.30 -4.24
N SER A 116 -8.88 6.29 -5.56
CA SER A 116 -10.08 6.90 -6.13
C SER A 116 -11.37 6.26 -5.60
N ALA A 117 -11.37 4.94 -5.39
CA ALA A 117 -12.55 4.23 -4.88
C ALA A 117 -12.86 4.60 -3.43
N VAL A 118 -11.87 4.53 -2.53
CA VAL A 118 -12.11 4.83 -1.11
C VAL A 118 -12.50 6.29 -0.90
N LEU A 119 -11.85 7.22 -1.57
CA LEU A 119 -12.20 8.64 -1.44
C LEU A 119 -13.52 8.96 -2.16
N GLY A 120 -13.81 8.28 -3.27
CA GLY A 120 -15.08 8.44 -4.01
C GLY A 120 -16.31 7.93 -3.28
N ILE A 121 -16.17 6.96 -2.35
CA ILE A 121 -17.29 6.55 -1.48
C ILE A 121 -17.42 7.43 -0.22
N LEU A 122 -16.38 8.18 0.14
CA LEU A 122 -16.37 9.02 1.34
C LEU A 122 -16.75 10.48 1.06
N ALA A 123 -16.33 11.04 -0.06
CA ALA A 123 -16.54 12.45 -0.42
C ALA A 123 -17.41 12.59 -1.67
N LYS A 124 -18.29 13.56 -1.63
CA LYS A 124 -19.18 13.98 -2.74
C LYS A 124 -19.00 15.46 -3.03
N SER A 125 -19.68 15.97 -4.07
CA SER A 125 -19.67 17.39 -4.40
C SER A 125 -20.02 18.27 -3.18
N GLY A 126 -19.16 19.24 -2.91
CA GLY A 126 -19.22 20.18 -1.77
C GLY A 126 -18.49 19.72 -0.52
N ASP A 127 -17.97 18.49 -0.48
CA ASP A 127 -17.19 17.95 0.64
C ASP A 127 -15.69 18.33 0.55
N GLU A 128 -14.99 18.14 1.65
CA GLU A 128 -13.57 18.45 1.84
C GLU A 128 -12.78 17.21 2.26
N ILE A 129 -11.56 17.11 1.77
CA ILE A 129 -10.54 16.15 2.19
C ILE A 129 -9.34 16.94 2.74
N ILE A 130 -8.85 16.60 3.92
CA ILE A 130 -7.55 17.09 4.39
C ILE A 130 -6.50 16.02 4.08
N SER A 131 -5.40 16.45 3.48
CA SER A 131 -4.33 15.54 3.08
C SER A 131 -2.97 15.98 3.62
N HIS A 132 -2.11 14.99 3.93
CA HIS A 132 -0.70 15.29 4.14
C HIS A 132 -0.10 15.93 2.88
N HIS A 133 0.81 16.88 3.03
CA HIS A 133 1.37 17.63 1.89
C HIS A 133 2.40 16.82 1.08
N THR A 134 3.06 15.84 1.70
CA THR A 134 4.03 14.96 1.04
C THR A 134 3.35 13.65 0.65
N LEU A 135 3.17 13.43 -0.65
CA LEU A 135 2.43 12.32 -1.22
C LEU A 135 3.03 11.83 -2.54
N TYR A 136 2.60 10.67 -2.94
CA TYR A 136 2.83 10.15 -4.28
C TYR A 136 2.35 11.13 -5.38
N GLY A 137 3.17 11.37 -6.38
CA GLY A 137 2.88 12.37 -7.41
C GLY A 137 1.55 12.19 -8.14
N CYS A 138 1.11 10.95 -8.40
CA CYS A 138 -0.17 10.72 -9.05
C CYS A 138 -1.36 10.98 -8.10
N THR A 139 -1.19 10.83 -6.79
CA THR A 139 -2.21 11.22 -5.81
C THR A 139 -2.36 12.74 -5.79
N ILE A 140 -1.26 13.49 -5.80
CA ILE A 140 -1.28 14.96 -5.93
C ILE A 140 -1.97 15.37 -7.25
N SER A 141 -1.66 14.67 -8.34
CA SER A 141 -2.29 14.93 -9.63
C SER A 141 -3.80 14.68 -9.61
N LEU A 142 -4.25 13.59 -8.96
CA LEU A 142 -5.68 13.32 -8.77
C LEU A 142 -6.36 14.45 -8.00
N PHE A 143 -5.76 14.89 -6.91
CA PHE A 143 -6.31 15.93 -6.04
C PHE A 143 -6.36 17.30 -6.72
N ASN A 144 -5.32 17.68 -7.44
CA ASN A 144 -5.23 19.01 -8.02
C ASN A 144 -5.92 19.16 -9.38
N ASN A 145 -5.97 18.08 -10.19
CA ASN A 145 -6.47 18.15 -11.56
C ASN A 145 -7.91 17.63 -11.73
N TRP A 146 -8.35 16.74 -10.84
CA TRP A 146 -9.62 16.06 -11.01
C TRP A 146 -10.65 16.40 -9.94
N TYR A 147 -10.27 16.44 -8.66
CA TYR A 147 -11.22 16.69 -7.58
C TYR A 147 -11.90 18.05 -7.63
N PRO A 148 -11.22 19.15 -8.05
CA PRO A 148 -11.91 20.42 -8.27
C PRO A 148 -13.03 20.34 -9.32
N LYS A 149 -12.87 19.47 -10.34
CA LYS A 149 -13.93 19.25 -11.36
C LYS A 149 -15.17 18.53 -10.81
N PHE A 150 -14.99 17.80 -9.71
CA PHE A 150 -16.08 17.15 -8.97
C PHE A 150 -16.60 18.01 -7.81
N ASN A 151 -16.11 19.27 -7.71
CA ASN A 151 -16.43 20.16 -6.61
C ASN A 151 -16.09 19.56 -5.23
N ILE A 152 -14.95 18.84 -5.14
CA ILE A 152 -14.36 18.32 -3.92
C ILE A 152 -13.12 19.14 -3.62
N GLU A 153 -13.06 19.74 -2.44
CA GLU A 153 -11.91 20.53 -2.00
C GLU A 153 -10.86 19.62 -1.33
N VAL A 154 -9.57 19.84 -1.64
CA VAL A 154 -8.48 19.14 -0.95
C VAL A 154 -7.54 20.16 -0.32
N ASN A 155 -7.50 20.14 1.01
CA ASN A 155 -6.67 21.02 1.83
C ASN A 155 -5.42 20.28 2.34
N TYR A 156 -4.24 20.79 1.99
CA TYR A 156 -2.98 20.20 2.40
C TYR A 156 -2.55 20.68 3.78
N SER A 157 -2.05 19.77 4.59
CA SER A 157 -1.56 20.07 5.95
C SER A 157 -0.33 19.21 6.26
N ASP A 158 0.57 19.74 7.10
CA ASP A 158 1.62 18.92 7.70
C ASP A 158 1.03 18.05 8.82
N LEU A 159 0.72 16.79 8.50
CA LEU A 159 0.18 15.83 9.47
C LEU A 159 1.26 15.21 10.38
N THR A 160 2.54 15.57 10.21
CA THR A 160 3.58 15.25 11.21
C THR A 160 3.47 16.14 12.44
N ASN A 161 2.79 17.29 12.31
CA ASN A 161 2.49 18.22 13.38
C ASN A 161 0.98 18.43 13.51
N LEU A 162 0.37 17.74 14.46
CA LEU A 162 -1.08 17.71 14.66
C LEU A 162 -1.62 18.85 15.53
N LYS A 163 -0.77 19.79 16.00
CA LYS A 163 -1.16 20.81 17.01
C LYS A 163 -2.38 21.65 16.61
N ASN A 164 -2.48 22.05 15.36
CA ASN A 164 -3.56 22.94 14.88
C ASN A 164 -4.47 22.25 13.87
N LEU A 165 -4.50 20.90 13.89
CA LEU A 165 -5.33 20.16 12.93
C LEU A 165 -6.82 20.41 13.17
N GLU A 166 -7.25 20.50 14.42
CA GLU A 166 -8.66 20.75 14.78
C GLU A 166 -9.20 22.04 14.15
N GLU A 167 -8.38 23.10 14.07
CA GLU A 167 -8.75 24.40 13.48
C GLU A 167 -8.94 24.33 11.96
N LYS A 168 -8.33 23.35 11.31
CA LYS A 168 -8.42 23.14 9.85
C LYS A 168 -9.59 22.26 9.43
N ILE A 169 -10.21 21.58 10.38
CA ILE A 169 -11.33 20.68 10.13
C ILE A 169 -12.64 21.47 10.11
N SER A 170 -13.37 21.41 9.01
CA SER A 170 -14.69 22.01 8.81
C SER A 170 -15.80 20.96 8.84
N ASP A 171 -17.07 21.37 8.84
CA ASP A 171 -18.22 20.46 8.73
C ASP A 171 -18.25 19.70 7.39
N LYS A 172 -17.55 20.23 6.37
CA LYS A 172 -17.42 19.59 5.06
C LYS A 172 -16.37 18.48 5.03
N THR A 173 -15.44 18.45 6.00
CA THR A 173 -14.35 17.46 6.04
C THR A 173 -14.92 16.04 6.23
N LYS A 174 -14.61 15.12 5.28
CA LYS A 174 -15.06 13.72 5.29
C LYS A 174 -13.92 12.72 5.41
N ALA A 175 -12.73 13.09 4.99
CA ALA A 175 -11.57 12.22 5.06
C ALA A 175 -10.30 12.97 5.42
N ILE A 176 -9.43 12.29 6.17
CA ILE A 176 -8.01 12.63 6.31
C ILE A 176 -7.23 11.60 5.54
N TYR A 177 -6.50 12.03 4.51
CA TYR A 177 -5.66 11.15 3.69
C TYR A 177 -4.18 11.33 3.99
N LEU A 178 -3.46 10.22 4.16
CA LEU A 178 -2.04 10.24 4.46
C LEU A 178 -1.30 9.03 3.89
N GLU A 179 0.00 9.20 3.66
CA GLU A 179 0.96 8.12 3.42
C GLU A 179 1.93 8.06 4.61
N THR A 180 2.19 6.87 5.14
CA THR A 180 3.15 6.73 6.25
C THR A 180 3.79 5.34 6.26
N PRO A 181 5.13 5.28 5.98
CA PRO A 181 6.06 6.36 5.64
C PRO A 181 5.68 7.09 4.34
N ALA A 182 5.81 8.42 4.31
CA ALA A 182 5.43 9.24 3.16
C ALA A 182 6.45 9.17 2.01
N ASN A 183 5.99 9.28 0.78
CA ASN A 183 6.83 9.28 -0.42
C ASN A 183 7.14 10.72 -0.87
N PRO A 184 8.43 11.14 -1.02
CA PRO A 184 9.64 10.31 -0.97
C PRO A 184 10.42 10.36 0.34
N ASN A 185 10.15 11.31 1.24
CA ASN A 185 11.02 11.73 2.34
C ASN A 185 10.93 10.86 3.61
N LEU A 186 10.02 9.86 3.61
CA LEU A 186 9.78 8.91 4.69
C LEU A 186 9.24 9.55 6.00
N ASP A 187 8.51 10.64 5.92
CA ASP A 187 7.82 11.19 7.10
C ASP A 187 6.91 10.16 7.75
N ILE A 188 6.92 10.11 9.08
CA ILE A 188 6.08 9.20 9.87
C ILE A 188 4.99 10.01 10.56
N ILE A 189 3.75 9.59 10.36
CA ILE A 189 2.57 10.23 10.95
C ILE A 189 2.07 9.40 12.13
N ASP A 190 1.81 10.04 13.27
CA ASP A 190 1.26 9.38 14.47
C ASP A 190 -0.24 9.15 14.31
N ILE A 191 -0.60 8.02 13.66
CA ILE A 191 -2.00 7.61 13.45
C ILE A 191 -2.77 7.50 14.78
N PRO A 192 -2.25 6.88 15.86
CA PRO A 192 -2.92 6.86 17.16
C PRO A 192 -3.25 8.23 17.73
N GLN A 193 -2.34 9.21 17.56
CA GLN A 193 -2.61 10.58 18.01
C GLN A 193 -3.63 11.27 17.12
N LEU A 194 -3.54 11.09 15.81
CA LEU A 194 -4.53 11.56 14.84
C LEU A 194 -5.91 11.02 15.16
N ARG A 195 -6.03 9.71 15.45
CA ARG A 195 -7.29 9.06 15.81
C ARG A 195 -7.96 9.73 17.01
N LYS A 196 -7.19 10.03 18.07
CA LYS A 196 -7.70 10.70 19.25
C LYS A 196 -8.31 12.08 18.95
N ILE A 197 -7.70 12.82 18.04
CA ILE A 197 -8.22 14.13 17.59
C ILE A 197 -9.53 13.95 16.84
N ILE A 198 -9.52 13.01 15.86
CA ILE A 198 -10.69 12.77 15.02
C ILE A 198 -11.86 12.20 15.83
N ASP A 199 -11.62 11.36 16.84
CA ASP A 199 -12.69 10.82 17.70
C ASP A 199 -13.42 11.93 18.44
N LYS A 200 -12.71 12.88 19.06
CA LYS A 200 -13.32 14.04 19.75
C LYS A 200 -14.23 14.87 18.82
N ILE A 201 -13.85 14.96 17.54
CA ILE A 201 -14.65 15.68 16.53
C ILE A 201 -15.84 14.82 16.12
N ASN A 202 -15.61 13.54 15.88
CA ASN A 202 -16.64 12.58 15.45
C ASN A 202 -17.71 12.32 16.52
N ASP A 203 -17.40 12.48 17.80
CA ASP A 203 -18.37 12.38 18.90
C ASP A 203 -19.49 13.44 18.81
N LYS A 204 -19.23 14.53 18.08
CA LYS A 204 -20.18 15.63 17.86
C LYS A 204 -20.85 15.55 16.48
N ARG A 205 -20.57 14.51 15.68
CA ARG A 205 -21.05 14.37 14.31
C ARG A 205 -22.00 13.18 14.17
N ASP A 206 -23.01 13.34 13.34
CA ASP A 206 -23.83 12.21 12.88
C ASP A 206 -22.97 11.17 12.15
N GLU A 207 -23.37 9.90 12.19
CA GLU A 207 -22.64 8.78 11.57
C GLU A 207 -22.27 9.03 10.10
N LYS A 208 -23.18 9.62 9.30
CA LYS A 208 -22.97 9.96 7.88
C LYS A 208 -21.96 11.09 7.64
N ASN A 209 -21.65 11.88 8.70
CA ASN A 209 -20.76 13.03 8.63
C ASN A 209 -19.43 12.78 9.33
N LYS A 210 -19.20 11.58 9.85
CA LYS A 210 -17.94 11.21 10.49
C LYS A 210 -16.78 11.28 9.51
N ILE A 211 -15.65 11.76 10.01
CA ILE A 211 -14.38 11.83 9.31
C ILE A 211 -13.71 10.46 9.37
N ASN A 212 -13.24 9.98 8.24
CA ASN A 212 -12.51 8.72 8.14
C ASN A 212 -11.01 9.00 7.91
N ILE A 213 -10.14 8.22 8.56
CA ILE A 213 -8.70 8.24 8.33
C ILE A 213 -8.38 7.19 7.28
N VAL A 214 -7.81 7.62 6.15
CA VAL A 214 -7.37 6.77 5.04
C VAL A 214 -5.85 6.81 4.98
N ALA A 215 -5.20 5.68 5.25
CA ALA A 215 -3.75 5.55 5.25
C ALA A 215 -3.29 4.69 4.07
N ASP A 216 -2.46 5.24 3.20
CA ASP A 216 -1.73 4.46 2.20
C ASP A 216 -0.51 3.82 2.87
N ASN A 217 -0.53 2.49 2.95
CA ASN A 217 0.50 1.67 3.60
C ASN A 217 1.44 0.98 2.61
N THR A 218 1.49 1.47 1.38
CA THR A 218 2.25 0.84 0.29
C THR A 218 3.75 0.73 0.60
N PHE A 219 4.36 1.74 1.25
CA PHE A 219 5.79 1.74 1.58
C PHE A 219 6.14 0.74 2.69
N ALA A 220 5.32 0.69 3.74
CA ALA A 220 5.57 -0.19 4.88
C ALA A 220 5.16 -1.64 4.60
N THR A 221 4.14 -1.88 3.81
CA THR A 221 3.44 -3.15 3.66
C THR A 221 2.81 -3.62 4.98
N PRO A 222 1.88 -4.59 4.98
CA PRO A 222 1.32 -5.12 6.24
C PRO A 222 2.38 -5.79 7.13
N PHE A 223 3.53 -6.14 6.57
CA PHE A 223 4.62 -6.70 7.37
C PHE A 223 5.22 -5.69 8.35
N CYS A 224 5.45 -4.45 7.93
CA CYS A 224 6.09 -3.43 8.78
C CYS A 224 5.10 -2.58 9.57
N GLN A 225 3.86 -2.43 9.09
CA GLN A 225 2.87 -1.59 9.75
C GLN A 225 1.45 -2.03 9.36
N ARG A 226 0.49 -1.88 10.27
CA ARG A 226 -0.94 -2.15 10.04
C ARG A 226 -1.76 -0.96 10.53
N PRO A 227 -2.05 0.00 9.66
CA PRO A 227 -2.71 1.25 10.02
C PRO A 227 -4.06 1.09 10.71
N ILE A 228 -4.82 0.03 10.40
CA ILE A 228 -6.11 -0.25 11.04
C ILE A 228 -5.93 -0.54 12.54
N GLU A 229 -4.89 -1.31 12.93
CA GLU A 229 -4.56 -1.53 14.34
C GLU A 229 -4.15 -0.23 15.05
N LEU A 230 -3.63 0.74 14.30
CA LEU A 230 -3.22 2.04 14.82
C LEU A 230 -4.37 3.06 14.88
N GLY A 231 -5.54 2.74 14.32
CA GLY A 231 -6.73 3.60 14.36
C GLY A 231 -7.15 4.23 13.03
N ALA A 232 -6.55 3.84 11.90
CA ALA A 232 -7.08 4.19 10.59
C ALA A 232 -8.41 3.46 10.31
N ASP A 233 -9.32 4.12 9.58
CA ASP A 233 -10.57 3.51 9.15
C ASP A 233 -10.38 2.68 7.89
N PHE A 234 -9.42 3.09 7.05
CA PHE A 234 -9.04 2.40 5.82
C PHE A 234 -7.53 2.34 5.65
N THR A 235 -7.07 1.21 5.16
CA THR A 235 -5.74 1.06 4.59
C THR A 235 -5.85 0.88 3.08
N VAL A 236 -4.99 1.59 2.33
CA VAL A 236 -4.87 1.45 0.88
C VAL A 236 -3.50 0.86 0.54
N HIS A 237 -3.46 0.03 -0.49
CA HIS A 237 -2.24 -0.50 -1.06
C HIS A 237 -2.19 -0.39 -2.57
N SER A 238 -1.03 -0.05 -3.09
CA SER A 238 -0.63 -0.51 -4.41
C SER A 238 -0.09 -1.94 -4.29
N LEU A 239 -0.89 -2.94 -4.66
CA LEU A 239 -0.46 -4.35 -4.69
C LEU A 239 0.71 -4.58 -5.66
N THR A 240 0.87 -3.69 -6.64
CA THR A 240 1.98 -3.63 -7.59
C THR A 240 3.36 -3.65 -6.93
N LYS A 241 3.44 -3.17 -5.68
CA LYS A 241 4.69 -2.90 -4.96
C LYS A 241 5.10 -4.09 -4.08
N GLY A 242 5.45 -3.84 -2.84
CA GLY A 242 5.99 -4.84 -1.92
C GLY A 242 5.11 -6.08 -1.71
N ILE A 243 3.78 -5.97 -1.85
CA ILE A 243 2.88 -7.12 -1.69
C ILE A 243 3.06 -8.12 -2.83
N SER A 244 2.98 -7.68 -4.10
CA SER A 244 3.31 -8.53 -5.25
C SER A 244 4.79 -8.94 -5.22
N GLY A 245 5.69 -7.97 -5.07
CA GLY A 245 7.10 -8.17 -4.79
C GLY A 245 8.00 -8.56 -5.96
N PHE A 246 7.47 -8.89 -7.11
CA PHE A 246 8.23 -9.40 -8.26
C PHE A 246 8.25 -8.44 -9.45
N GLY A 247 7.46 -7.36 -9.41
CA GLY A 247 7.39 -6.38 -10.49
C GLY A 247 6.66 -6.88 -11.74
N THR A 248 5.87 -7.94 -11.63
CA THR A 248 5.15 -8.59 -12.73
C THR A 248 3.67 -8.23 -12.76
N GLU A 249 3.10 -7.85 -11.60
CA GLU A 249 1.66 -7.64 -11.46
C GLU A 249 1.34 -6.20 -11.07
N MET A 250 0.24 -5.70 -11.57
CA MET A 250 -0.33 -4.42 -11.17
C MET A 250 -1.66 -4.66 -10.44
N GLY A 251 -1.87 -3.94 -9.35
CA GLY A 251 -3.10 -4.03 -8.58
C GLY A 251 -3.18 -2.97 -7.48
N GLY A 252 -4.35 -2.87 -6.88
CA GLY A 252 -4.62 -2.06 -5.70
C GLY A 252 -5.60 -2.75 -4.77
N ALA A 253 -5.66 -2.32 -3.53
CA ALA A 253 -6.63 -2.80 -2.55
C ALA A 253 -7.04 -1.70 -1.58
N VAL A 254 -8.30 -1.74 -1.16
CA VAL A 254 -8.84 -0.99 -0.02
C VAL A 254 -9.23 -2.00 1.04
N ILE A 255 -8.73 -1.82 2.25
CA ILE A 255 -9.04 -2.64 3.41
C ILE A 255 -9.73 -1.76 4.47
N GLY A 256 -10.73 -2.26 5.17
CA GLY A 256 -11.46 -1.48 6.17
C GLY A 256 -12.56 -2.25 6.89
N LYS A 257 -13.56 -1.52 7.42
CA LYS A 257 -14.69 -2.11 8.12
C LYS A 257 -15.71 -2.70 7.16
N LYS A 258 -16.34 -3.80 7.53
CA LYS A 258 -17.33 -4.56 6.73
C LYS A 258 -18.47 -3.70 6.16
N LYS A 259 -18.92 -2.69 6.91
CA LYS A 259 -20.02 -1.78 6.49
C LYS A 259 -19.76 -1.04 5.17
N TYR A 260 -18.52 -0.93 4.72
CA TYR A 260 -18.13 -0.26 3.48
C TYR A 260 -17.96 -1.22 2.29
N SER A 261 -18.03 -2.53 2.53
CA SER A 261 -17.81 -3.56 1.50
C SER A 261 -18.73 -3.36 0.31
N ASP A 262 -20.03 -3.23 0.56
CA ASP A 262 -21.05 -3.13 -0.49
C ASP A 262 -20.86 -1.88 -1.37
N LEU A 263 -20.52 -0.74 -0.75
CA LEU A 263 -20.25 0.50 -1.50
C LEU A 263 -18.99 0.37 -2.38
N LEU A 264 -17.92 -0.23 -1.88
CA LEU A 264 -16.70 -0.44 -2.66
C LEU A 264 -16.90 -1.43 -3.81
N LEU A 265 -17.69 -2.50 -3.59
CA LEU A 265 -18.06 -3.46 -4.64
C LEU A 265 -18.92 -2.80 -5.72
N LEU A 266 -19.88 -1.96 -5.34
CA LEU A 266 -20.68 -1.17 -6.29
C LEU A 266 -19.78 -0.19 -7.07
N TYR A 267 -18.88 0.53 -6.38
CA TYR A 267 -17.92 1.43 -7.04
C TYR A 267 -17.08 0.68 -8.07
N ARG A 268 -16.47 -0.46 -7.68
CA ARG A 268 -15.70 -1.31 -8.61
C ARG A 268 -16.54 -1.76 -9.81
N LYS A 269 -17.75 -2.21 -9.58
CA LYS A 269 -18.67 -2.66 -10.63
C LYS A 269 -18.98 -1.54 -11.64
N ASP A 270 -19.29 -0.34 -11.14
CA ASP A 270 -19.79 0.76 -11.98
C ASP A 270 -18.65 1.53 -12.68
N PHE A 271 -17.51 1.74 -12.01
CA PHE A 271 -16.34 2.41 -12.58
C PHE A 271 -15.38 1.45 -13.30
N GLY A 272 -15.54 0.13 -13.15
CA GLY A 272 -14.86 -0.87 -13.98
C GLY A 272 -13.39 -1.16 -13.63
N ALA A 273 -12.87 -0.66 -12.52
CA ALA A 273 -11.47 -0.85 -12.12
C ALA A 273 -11.19 -2.23 -11.50
N VAL A 274 -11.48 -3.30 -12.23
CA VAL A 274 -11.43 -4.70 -11.77
C VAL A 274 -10.04 -5.28 -11.89
N LEU A 275 -9.50 -5.86 -10.82
CA LEU A 275 -8.22 -6.59 -10.84
C LEU A 275 -8.31 -7.81 -11.77
N ASN A 276 -7.29 -8.01 -12.60
CA ASN A 276 -7.22 -9.18 -13.47
C ASN A 276 -7.01 -10.47 -12.64
N ASN A 277 -7.71 -11.55 -13.00
CA ASN A 277 -7.69 -12.81 -12.25
C ASN A 277 -6.32 -13.47 -12.18
N ARG A 278 -5.52 -13.36 -13.25
CA ARG A 278 -4.14 -13.86 -13.25
C ARG A 278 -3.29 -13.07 -12.26
N SER A 279 -3.43 -11.75 -12.22
CA SER A 279 -2.73 -10.91 -11.24
C SER A 279 -3.18 -11.23 -9.81
N ALA A 280 -4.48 -11.42 -9.59
CA ALA A 280 -5.01 -11.85 -8.29
C ALA A 280 -4.40 -13.18 -7.85
N TRP A 281 -4.38 -14.18 -8.75
CA TRP A 281 -3.79 -15.48 -8.49
C TRP A 281 -2.28 -15.42 -8.21
N THR A 282 -1.52 -14.64 -9.00
CA THR A 282 -0.07 -14.47 -8.81
C THR A 282 0.25 -13.83 -7.46
N ILE A 283 -0.50 -12.78 -7.09
CA ILE A 283 -0.32 -12.10 -5.80
C ILE A 283 -0.68 -13.03 -4.64
N LEU A 284 -1.78 -13.78 -4.76
CA LEU A 284 -2.22 -14.75 -3.77
C LEU A 284 -1.20 -15.89 -3.58
N THR A 285 -0.67 -16.41 -4.67
CA THR A 285 0.14 -17.65 -4.68
C THR A 285 1.61 -17.38 -4.37
N TYR A 286 2.17 -16.27 -4.83
CA TYR A 286 3.59 -15.97 -4.68
C TYR A 286 3.85 -14.72 -3.84
N GLY A 287 3.06 -13.67 -4.04
CA GLY A 287 3.29 -12.37 -3.41
C GLY A 287 3.12 -12.41 -1.89
N LEU A 288 1.93 -12.73 -1.42
CA LEU A 288 1.61 -12.77 0.01
C LEU A 288 2.39 -13.83 0.78
N PRO A 289 2.50 -15.10 0.32
CA PRO A 289 3.24 -16.12 1.06
C PRO A 289 4.72 -15.82 1.25
N SER A 290 5.33 -15.10 0.30
CA SER A 290 6.75 -14.73 0.37
C SER A 290 7.01 -13.37 1.03
N LEU A 291 5.96 -12.62 1.40
CA LEU A 291 6.08 -11.23 1.87
C LEU A 291 7.03 -11.11 3.06
N ALA A 292 6.82 -11.88 4.12
CA ALA A 292 7.63 -11.81 5.34
C ALA A 292 9.11 -12.11 5.06
N LEU A 293 9.40 -13.15 4.27
CA LEU A 293 10.75 -13.52 3.91
C LEU A 293 11.45 -12.41 3.11
N ARG A 294 10.76 -11.84 2.12
CA ARG A 294 11.32 -10.75 1.31
C ARG A 294 11.56 -9.49 2.15
N GLN A 295 10.60 -9.11 2.98
CA GLN A 295 10.71 -7.92 3.82
C GLN A 295 11.83 -8.04 4.84
N LYS A 296 11.97 -9.19 5.54
CA LYS A 296 13.10 -9.43 6.47
C LYS A 296 14.44 -9.24 5.76
N ARG A 297 14.64 -9.87 4.59
CA ARG A 297 15.86 -9.72 3.80
C ARG A 297 16.10 -8.28 3.35
N GLN A 298 15.07 -7.61 2.85
CA GLN A 298 15.17 -6.22 2.38
C GLN A 298 15.51 -5.24 3.52
N ILE A 299 14.93 -5.44 4.71
CA ILE A 299 15.20 -4.63 5.91
C ILE A 299 16.66 -4.77 6.36
N ASP A 300 17.15 -6.02 6.46
CA ASP A 300 18.55 -6.27 6.86
C ASP A 300 19.54 -5.62 5.87
N THR A 301 19.24 -5.67 4.59
CA THR A 301 20.03 -5.04 3.53
C THR A 301 19.93 -3.51 3.61
N ALA A 302 18.72 -2.96 3.80
CA ALA A 302 18.49 -1.52 3.91
C ALA A 302 19.21 -0.90 5.11
N GLN A 303 19.23 -1.58 6.25
CA GLN A 303 19.94 -1.10 7.44
C GLN A 303 21.43 -0.89 7.15
N LYS A 304 22.09 -1.87 6.54
CA LYS A 304 23.53 -1.78 6.19
C LYS A 304 23.83 -0.67 5.18
N ILE A 305 22.96 -0.51 4.18
CA ILE A 305 23.09 0.55 3.17
C ILE A 305 22.91 1.93 3.82
N ALA A 306 21.89 2.08 4.68
CA ALA A 306 21.62 3.34 5.35
C ALA A 306 22.77 3.77 6.28
N GLU A 307 23.34 2.85 7.08
CA GLU A 307 24.50 3.08 7.94
C GLU A 307 25.74 3.49 7.13
N PHE A 308 25.98 2.82 6.00
CA PHE A 308 27.06 3.21 5.08
C PHE A 308 26.84 4.62 4.53
N LEU A 309 25.64 4.94 4.05
CA LEU A 309 25.32 6.27 3.50
C LEU A 309 25.46 7.36 4.56
N GLU A 310 24.97 7.12 5.78
CA GLU A 310 25.07 8.08 6.90
C GLU A 310 26.51 8.45 7.24
N SER A 311 27.43 7.49 7.14
CA SER A 311 28.86 7.70 7.41
C SER A 311 29.61 8.39 6.27
N HIS A 312 29.03 8.56 5.09
CA HIS A 312 29.74 9.02 3.90
C HIS A 312 29.80 10.55 3.79
N LYS A 313 31.01 11.11 3.54
CA LYS A 313 31.26 12.56 3.50
C LYS A 313 30.41 13.39 2.53
N LEU A 314 29.96 12.80 1.41
CA LEU A 314 29.13 13.45 0.37
C LEU A 314 27.65 13.46 0.71
N ILE A 315 27.21 12.76 1.74
CA ILE A 315 25.81 12.67 2.13
C ILE A 315 25.49 13.75 3.13
N LYS A 316 24.42 14.52 2.87
CA LYS A 316 23.90 15.60 3.71
C LYS A 316 23.14 15.04 4.91
N TYR A 317 22.23 14.10 4.64
CA TYR A 317 21.46 13.34 5.63
C TYR A 317 20.89 12.06 5.00
N VAL A 318 20.48 11.12 5.85
CA VAL A 318 19.77 9.89 5.47
C VAL A 318 18.49 9.80 6.26
N ASN A 319 17.35 9.72 5.57
CA ASN A 319 16.08 9.37 6.15
C ASN A 319 15.86 7.85 5.98
N TYR A 320 15.92 7.14 7.07
CA TYR A 320 15.62 5.74 7.18
C TYR A 320 15.11 5.44 8.58
N PRO A 321 13.91 4.85 8.73
CA PRO A 321 13.30 4.64 10.06
C PRO A 321 14.15 3.78 11.01
N GLY A 322 15.12 2.99 10.49
CA GLY A 322 16.05 2.17 11.28
C GLY A 322 17.26 2.90 11.83
N LEU A 323 17.54 4.14 11.44
CA LEU A 323 18.68 4.93 11.96
C LEU A 323 18.27 5.74 13.19
N GLN A 324 19.14 5.77 14.22
CA GLN A 324 18.90 6.55 15.43
C GLN A 324 18.86 8.07 15.17
N SER A 325 19.56 8.54 14.14
CA SER A 325 19.57 9.93 13.68
C SER A 325 18.29 10.35 12.97
N PHE A 326 17.44 9.41 12.56
CA PHE A 326 16.21 9.72 11.87
C PHE A 326 15.24 10.50 12.77
N LYS A 327 14.76 11.63 12.29
CA LYS A 327 13.88 12.55 13.02
C LYS A 327 12.74 11.84 13.77
N TYR A 328 12.17 10.80 13.18
CA TYR A 328 11.02 10.07 13.72
C TYR A 328 11.39 8.68 14.27
N TYR A 329 12.66 8.41 14.58
CA TYR A 329 13.14 7.09 15.03
C TYR A 329 12.30 6.49 16.16
N LYS A 330 12.08 7.25 17.24
CA LYS A 330 11.27 6.79 18.40
C LYS A 330 9.82 6.48 18.02
N LEU A 331 9.23 7.29 17.14
CA LEU A 331 7.88 7.09 16.64
C LEU A 331 7.83 5.85 15.74
N SER A 332 8.80 5.70 14.85
CA SER A 332 8.93 4.51 14.00
C SER A 332 9.03 3.23 14.82
N GLN A 333 9.88 3.21 15.87
CA GLN A 333 9.97 2.07 16.77
C GLN A 333 8.65 1.73 17.46
N LYS A 334 7.78 2.70 17.70
CA LYS A 334 6.47 2.47 18.31
C LYS A 334 5.46 1.91 17.30
N LEU A 335 5.43 2.45 16.07
CA LEU A 335 4.38 2.19 15.10
C LEU A 335 4.72 1.08 14.09
N MET A 336 6.00 0.93 13.75
CA MET A 336 6.44 -0.02 12.73
C MET A 336 6.88 -1.33 13.36
N ARG A 337 6.00 -2.33 13.27
CA ARG A 337 6.17 -3.64 13.90
C ARG A 337 5.92 -4.77 12.90
N ASP A 338 6.78 -5.77 12.88
CA ASP A 338 6.57 -6.99 12.12
C ASP A 338 5.41 -7.84 12.71
N PHE A 339 5.17 -9.00 12.15
CA PHE A 339 4.11 -9.91 12.60
C PHE A 339 4.36 -10.52 13.99
N ASP A 340 5.60 -10.49 14.49
CA ASP A 340 6.00 -10.94 15.82
C ASP A 340 6.13 -9.78 16.82
N GLY A 341 5.88 -8.53 16.38
CA GLY A 341 5.97 -7.33 17.22
C GLY A 341 7.38 -6.73 17.30
N ASN A 342 8.36 -7.22 16.52
CA ASN A 342 9.69 -6.64 16.46
C ASN A 342 9.70 -5.37 15.61
N PHE A 343 10.66 -4.49 15.85
CA PHE A 343 10.82 -3.29 15.03
C PHE A 343 11.15 -3.64 13.57
N ALA A 344 10.38 -3.10 12.62
CA ALA A 344 10.50 -3.35 11.19
C ALA A 344 10.51 -2.03 10.39
N PRO A 345 11.69 -1.40 10.23
CA PRO A 345 11.80 -0.04 9.65
C PRO A 345 11.51 0.04 8.15
N GLY A 346 11.24 -1.07 7.48
CA GLY A 346 10.97 -1.12 6.05
C GLY A 346 12.22 -1.16 5.17
N SER A 347 12.01 -1.11 3.86
CA SER A 347 13.08 -1.29 2.85
C SER A 347 13.34 -0.05 1.99
N MET A 348 12.74 1.09 2.35
CA MET A 348 12.90 2.35 1.63
C MET A 348 13.93 3.24 2.34
N ILE A 349 14.84 3.81 1.57
CA ILE A 349 15.84 4.77 2.04
C ILE A 349 15.70 6.04 1.21
N PHE A 350 15.74 7.19 1.86
CA PHE A 350 15.90 8.48 1.21
C PHE A 350 17.16 9.16 1.74
N PHE A 351 18.02 9.63 0.87
CA PHE A 351 19.20 10.39 1.28
C PHE A 351 19.41 11.62 0.40
N ALA A 352 20.06 12.63 0.90
CA ALA A 352 20.39 13.83 0.16
C ALA A 352 21.89 13.99 -0.03
N LEU A 353 22.30 14.39 -1.23
CA LEU A 353 23.70 14.71 -1.56
C LEU A 353 24.05 16.13 -1.10
N LYS A 354 25.28 16.31 -0.63
CA LYS A 354 25.85 17.64 -0.36
C LYS A 354 26.22 18.33 -1.67
N GLY A 355 25.78 19.57 -1.83
CA GLY A 355 26.21 20.47 -2.87
C GLY A 355 26.56 21.83 -2.31
N LYS A 356 27.19 22.69 -3.12
CA LYS A 356 27.45 24.09 -2.79
C LYS A 356 26.16 24.89 -2.70
N ASP A 357 25.20 24.53 -3.53
CA ASP A 357 23.85 25.10 -3.63
C ASP A 357 22.87 24.04 -4.17
N ALA A 358 21.61 24.43 -4.37
CA ALA A 358 20.54 23.55 -4.89
C ALA A 358 20.86 23.03 -6.31
N ALA A 359 21.46 23.87 -7.16
CA ALA A 359 21.78 23.47 -8.52
C ALA A 359 22.92 22.44 -8.55
N ASP A 360 23.97 22.63 -7.76
CA ASP A 360 25.08 21.68 -7.63
C ASP A 360 24.63 20.35 -7.02
N SER A 361 23.77 20.39 -5.99
CA SER A 361 23.20 19.18 -5.40
C SER A 361 22.38 18.37 -6.42
N ARG A 362 21.54 19.05 -7.21
CA ARG A 362 20.75 18.45 -8.29
C ARG A 362 21.64 17.84 -9.37
N GLU A 363 22.67 18.56 -9.79
CA GLU A 363 23.59 18.09 -10.84
C GLU A 363 24.37 16.85 -10.37
N LYS A 364 24.85 16.82 -9.13
CA LYS A 364 25.47 15.63 -8.53
C LYS A 364 24.52 14.44 -8.50
N GLY A 365 23.25 14.66 -8.14
CA GLY A 365 22.22 13.63 -8.20
C GLY A 365 22.05 13.08 -9.63
N ARG A 366 21.97 13.93 -10.62
CA ARG A 366 21.88 13.56 -12.04
C ARG A 366 23.11 12.75 -12.50
N GLN A 367 24.32 13.17 -12.13
CA GLN A 367 25.57 12.47 -12.46
C GLN A 367 25.63 11.09 -11.80
N LEU A 368 25.26 11.00 -10.50
CA LEU A 368 25.16 9.75 -9.77
C LEU A 368 24.23 8.76 -10.48
N MET A 369 23.01 9.22 -10.86
CA MET A 369 22.04 8.38 -11.57
C MET A 369 22.57 7.91 -12.94
N ASN A 370 23.18 8.81 -13.71
CA ASN A 370 23.74 8.45 -15.00
C ASN A 370 24.89 7.44 -14.91
N TYR A 371 25.72 7.55 -13.88
CA TYR A 371 26.76 6.56 -13.62
C TYR A 371 26.17 5.19 -13.25
N ILE A 372 25.22 5.18 -12.33
CA ILE A 372 24.53 3.94 -11.91
C ILE A 372 23.88 3.26 -13.09
N ALA A 373 23.12 4.01 -13.89
CA ALA A 373 22.42 3.47 -15.06
C ALA A 373 23.35 2.76 -16.07
N LYS A 374 24.60 3.20 -16.18
CA LYS A 374 25.57 2.67 -17.15
C LYS A 374 26.50 1.60 -16.57
N ASN A 375 26.79 1.64 -15.28
CA ASN A 375 27.92 0.91 -14.72
C ASN A 375 27.58 0.03 -13.50
N ALA A 376 26.45 0.26 -12.83
CA ALA A 376 26.08 -0.56 -11.68
C ALA A 376 25.47 -1.89 -12.14
N TYR A 377 25.84 -2.97 -11.48
CA TYR A 377 25.25 -4.30 -11.72
C TYR A 377 24.07 -4.60 -10.81
N THR A 378 24.14 -4.12 -9.56
CA THR A 378 23.19 -4.48 -8.50
C THR A 378 22.06 -3.47 -8.32
N ILE A 379 22.13 -2.30 -8.96
CA ILE A 379 21.17 -1.22 -8.79
C ILE A 379 20.64 -0.81 -10.15
N THR A 380 19.32 -0.72 -10.26
CA THR A 380 18.66 -0.30 -11.49
C THR A 380 18.07 1.10 -11.34
N LEU A 381 18.42 2.02 -12.23
CA LEU A 381 17.75 3.31 -12.34
C LEU A 381 16.35 3.08 -12.90
N ALA A 382 15.35 3.17 -12.04
CA ALA A 382 13.95 3.00 -12.41
C ALA A 382 13.04 3.60 -11.35
N VAL A 383 11.85 4.02 -11.79
CA VAL A 383 10.74 4.34 -10.87
C VAL A 383 10.16 3.06 -10.27
N SER A 384 9.26 3.18 -9.29
CA SER A 384 8.65 2.08 -8.55
C SER A 384 9.45 1.64 -7.33
N LEU A 385 9.02 0.56 -6.68
CA LEU A 385 9.59 0.04 -5.43
C LEU A 385 9.06 -1.38 -5.13
N GLY A 386 9.61 -2.00 -4.09
CA GLY A 386 9.13 -3.28 -3.56
C GLY A 386 9.45 -4.49 -4.45
N ASN A 387 10.38 -4.34 -5.41
CA ASN A 387 10.82 -5.39 -6.31
C ASN A 387 11.89 -6.28 -5.64
N THR A 388 12.18 -7.43 -6.23
CA THR A 388 13.35 -8.26 -5.89
C THR A 388 14.68 -7.58 -6.22
N ARG A 389 14.68 -6.61 -7.14
CA ARG A 389 15.83 -5.78 -7.53
C ARG A 389 15.83 -4.46 -6.79
N THR A 390 17.01 -3.99 -6.43
CA THR A 390 17.21 -2.64 -5.90
C THR A 390 16.98 -1.60 -6.99
N LEU A 391 16.04 -0.70 -6.73
CA LEU A 391 15.69 0.42 -7.62
C LEU A 391 16.13 1.73 -6.99
N ILE A 392 16.62 2.65 -7.84
CA ILE A 392 17.06 3.98 -7.41
C ILE A 392 16.45 5.04 -8.33
N GLU A 393 16.07 6.18 -7.75
CA GLU A 393 15.61 7.34 -8.50
C GLU A 393 16.04 8.66 -7.84
N HIS A 394 16.14 9.69 -8.65
CA HIS A 394 16.40 11.06 -8.24
C HIS A 394 15.22 11.95 -8.65
N PRO A 395 14.23 12.17 -7.77
CA PRO A 395 12.98 12.87 -8.11
C PRO A 395 13.21 14.23 -8.77
N ALA A 396 14.19 15.00 -8.30
CA ALA A 396 14.51 16.32 -8.84
C ALA A 396 14.92 16.33 -10.32
N SER A 397 15.57 15.26 -10.82
CA SER A 397 16.00 15.14 -12.22
C SER A 397 15.07 14.25 -13.08
N MET A 398 14.11 13.57 -12.47
CA MET A 398 13.19 12.65 -13.15
C MET A 398 11.76 13.18 -13.11
N THR A 399 11.01 12.88 -12.08
CA THR A 399 9.58 13.22 -11.98
C THR A 399 9.30 14.73 -11.88
N HIS A 400 10.28 15.52 -11.39
CA HIS A 400 10.18 16.96 -11.19
C HIS A 400 11.24 17.74 -12.01
N SER A 401 11.71 17.16 -13.12
CA SER A 401 12.80 17.71 -13.93
C SER A 401 12.52 19.11 -14.48
N VAL A 402 11.26 19.48 -14.68
CA VAL A 402 10.83 20.79 -15.18
C VAL A 402 10.79 21.88 -14.11
N VAL A 403 10.92 21.52 -12.82
CA VAL A 403 10.91 22.48 -11.71
C VAL A 403 12.32 23.05 -11.54
N PRO A 404 12.49 24.40 -11.49
CA PRO A 404 13.76 25.02 -11.15
C PRO A 404 14.32 24.51 -9.80
N ALA A 405 15.63 24.34 -9.71
CA ALA A 405 16.27 23.72 -8.54
C ALA A 405 16.01 24.49 -7.23
N ASP A 406 16.00 25.80 -7.28
CA ASP A 406 15.72 26.72 -6.18
C ASP A 406 14.27 26.67 -5.69
N LYS A 407 13.35 26.14 -6.50
CA LYS A 407 11.92 25.99 -6.17
C LYS A 407 11.51 24.56 -5.77
N LEU A 408 12.42 23.61 -5.81
CA LEU A 408 12.15 22.22 -5.45
C LEU A 408 11.84 22.09 -3.95
N GLU A 409 12.60 22.78 -3.09
CA GLU A 409 12.44 22.73 -1.64
C GLU A 409 11.09 23.29 -1.17
N GLU A 410 10.57 24.34 -1.84
CA GLU A 410 9.22 24.86 -1.60
C GLU A 410 8.12 23.80 -1.84
N ARG A 411 8.44 22.80 -2.69
CA ARG A 411 7.57 21.66 -3.01
C ARG A 411 7.91 20.40 -2.18
N GLY A 412 8.72 20.52 -1.13
CA GLY A 412 9.13 19.42 -0.28
C GLY A 412 10.09 18.43 -0.91
N ILE A 413 10.82 18.83 -1.99
CA ILE A 413 11.77 17.98 -2.70
C ILE A 413 13.17 18.54 -2.51
N ASP A 414 14.03 17.78 -1.83
CA ASP A 414 15.45 18.13 -1.74
C ASP A 414 16.12 17.99 -3.13
N PRO A 415 16.79 19.02 -3.65
CA PRO A 415 17.44 18.98 -4.96
C PRO A 415 18.47 17.86 -5.11
N GLY A 416 19.14 17.49 -4.04
CA GLY A 416 20.08 16.37 -3.99
C GLY A 416 19.47 15.05 -3.50
N GLY A 417 18.14 15.01 -3.36
CA GLY A 417 17.42 13.88 -2.77
C GLY A 417 17.35 12.66 -3.70
N VAL A 418 17.76 11.52 -3.17
CA VAL A 418 17.77 10.21 -3.85
C VAL A 418 16.95 9.21 -3.07
N ARG A 419 16.06 8.50 -3.74
CA ARG A 419 15.25 7.42 -3.15
C ARG A 419 15.78 6.07 -3.61
N VAL A 420 15.99 5.15 -2.66
CA VAL A 420 16.38 3.77 -2.90
C VAL A 420 15.29 2.84 -2.36
N ALA A 421 14.80 1.97 -3.23
CA ALA A 421 13.95 0.83 -2.85
C ALA A 421 14.81 -0.43 -2.87
N VAL A 422 15.13 -0.95 -1.69
CA VAL A 422 16.10 -2.03 -1.54
C VAL A 422 15.48 -3.37 -1.96
N GLY A 423 16.21 -4.12 -2.79
CA GLY A 423 15.87 -5.46 -3.26
C GLY A 423 16.42 -6.58 -2.37
N LEU A 424 16.65 -7.75 -2.99
CA LEU A 424 17.09 -8.98 -2.31
C LEU A 424 18.58 -9.25 -2.49
N GLU A 425 19.30 -8.39 -3.20
CA GLU A 425 20.72 -8.52 -3.49
C GLU A 425 21.55 -8.54 -2.21
N ASN A 426 22.84 -8.90 -2.31
CA ASN A 426 23.78 -8.79 -1.22
C ASN A 426 24.09 -7.32 -0.91
N ALA A 427 24.00 -6.93 0.36
CA ALA A 427 24.22 -5.55 0.80
C ALA A 427 25.61 -5.01 0.42
N ASP A 428 26.66 -5.84 0.54
CA ASP A 428 28.05 -5.43 0.25
C ASP A 428 28.26 -5.15 -1.24
N ASP A 429 27.57 -5.90 -2.11
CA ASP A 429 27.61 -5.67 -3.55
C ASP A 429 26.91 -4.35 -3.93
N ILE A 430 25.74 -4.07 -3.33
CA ILE A 430 25.03 -2.79 -3.51
C ILE A 430 25.91 -1.63 -3.02
N ILE A 431 26.48 -1.74 -1.82
CA ILE A 431 27.37 -0.72 -1.25
C ILE A 431 28.60 -0.50 -2.14
N LYS A 432 29.18 -1.57 -2.71
CA LYS A 432 30.31 -1.48 -3.64
C LYS A 432 29.95 -0.66 -4.88
N ASP A 433 28.79 -0.85 -5.46
CA ASP A 433 28.35 -0.09 -6.62
C ASP A 433 28.01 1.37 -6.26
N ILE A 434 27.36 1.62 -5.11
CA ILE A 434 27.15 2.99 -4.58
C ILE A 434 28.50 3.70 -4.35
N LYS A 435 29.50 3.04 -3.74
CA LYS A 435 30.85 3.61 -3.52
C LYS A 435 31.51 4.04 -4.81
N LYS A 436 31.41 3.23 -5.87
CA LYS A 436 31.95 3.59 -7.19
C LYS A 436 31.25 4.80 -7.77
N ALA A 437 29.92 4.83 -7.65
CA ALA A 437 29.11 5.94 -8.15
C ALA A 437 29.41 7.26 -7.40
N LEU A 438 29.49 7.23 -6.07
CA LEU A 438 29.82 8.41 -5.27
C LEU A 438 31.20 9.00 -5.59
N LYS A 439 32.19 8.17 -5.94
CA LYS A 439 33.54 8.66 -6.37
C LYS A 439 33.48 9.52 -7.63
N THR A 440 32.46 9.41 -8.46
CA THR A 440 32.38 10.21 -9.70
C THR A 440 31.84 11.62 -9.49
N ILE A 441 31.37 11.93 -8.29
CA ILE A 441 30.81 13.23 -7.91
C ILE A 441 31.60 13.89 -6.76
N GLU A 442 32.72 13.33 -6.38
CA GLU A 442 33.69 13.96 -5.47
C GLU A 442 34.32 15.17 -6.16
#